data_2d616afde5e7c1371376389dd8857b82
#
_entry.id   2d616afde5e7c1371376389dd8857b82
#
_cell.length_a   1.000
_cell.length_b   1.000
_cell.length_c   1.000
_cell.angle_alpha   90.00
_cell.angle_beta   90.00
_cell.angle_gamma   90.00
#
_symmetry.space_group_name_H-M   'P 1'
#
loop_
_entity.id
_entity.type
_entity.pdbx_description
1 polymer ?
#
loop_
_entity_poly.entity_id
_entity_poly.type
_entity_poly.pdbx_seq_one_letter_code
_entity_poly.pdbx_strand_id
1 'polypeptide(L)'
;MNYKILGGITLVLALSVLYAWNFHTTVSTERTFNASVADVWRVWNDADSIKKWWGPKGYAAIVTRNDVREGGGFLWAMKSEQGRMFWNTGTYKEVVANQKIVSTISFSDENGKIIPGSQVSVPGRWPDDVTVIVEFSESAGQARVTVTEVGIPLIAYPLMKIGWAQQFDKIQMLLQTN
;
A
#
# COMPACT_ATOMS: atom_id res chain seq x y z
N MET A 1 -40.95 -10.06 23.49
CA MET A 1 -39.81 -9.23 23.04
C MET A 1 -39.24 -9.86 21.79
N ASN A 2 -39.14 -9.05 20.70
CA ASN A 2 -39.15 -9.50 19.32
C ASN A 2 -37.87 -10.24 18.83
N TYR A 3 -37.80 -11.55 18.93
CA TYR A 3 -36.73 -12.39 18.37
C TYR A 3 -36.58 -12.26 16.82
N LYS A 4 -37.66 -11.88 16.12
CA LYS A 4 -37.65 -11.67 14.66
C LYS A 4 -36.84 -10.45 14.25
N ILE A 5 -36.75 -9.39 15.05
CA ILE A 5 -35.99 -8.18 14.74
C ILE A 5 -34.50 -8.43 14.95
N LEU A 6 -34.10 -9.15 16.01
CA LEU A 6 -32.68 -9.50 16.23
C LEU A 6 -32.13 -10.40 15.11
N GLY A 7 -32.93 -11.41 14.68
CA GLY A 7 -32.53 -12.30 13.59
C GLY A 7 -32.33 -11.57 12.26
N GLY A 8 -33.16 -10.58 11.94
CA GLY A 8 -33.06 -9.76 10.74
C GLY A 8 -31.81 -8.88 10.75
N ILE A 9 -31.46 -8.24 11.87
CA ILE A 9 -30.28 -7.39 12.00
C ILE A 9 -29.00 -8.24 11.87
N THR A 10 -28.95 -9.42 12.49
CA THR A 10 -27.78 -10.31 12.40
C THR A 10 -27.55 -10.80 10.97
N LEU A 11 -28.62 -11.14 10.24
CA LEU A 11 -28.51 -11.56 8.83
C LEU A 11 -28.01 -10.45 7.93
N VAL A 12 -28.51 -9.23 8.09
CA VAL A 12 -28.08 -8.06 7.30
C VAL A 12 -26.59 -7.74 7.55
N LEU A 13 -26.14 -7.79 8.80
CA LEU A 13 -24.74 -7.59 9.15
C LEU A 13 -23.84 -8.68 8.56
N ALA A 14 -24.25 -9.95 8.61
CA ALA A 14 -23.49 -11.04 8.02
C ALA A 14 -23.37 -10.90 6.50
N LEU A 15 -24.45 -10.54 5.81
CA LEU A 15 -24.45 -10.29 4.38
C LEU A 15 -23.58 -9.09 3.99
N SER A 16 -23.58 -8.02 4.79
CA SER A 16 -22.74 -6.85 4.57
C SER A 16 -21.24 -7.18 4.69
N VAL A 17 -20.86 -8.00 5.67
CA VAL A 17 -19.48 -8.47 5.84
C VAL A 17 -19.06 -9.37 4.68
N LEU A 18 -19.91 -10.32 4.26
CA LEU A 18 -19.64 -11.18 3.11
C LEU A 18 -19.51 -10.39 1.82
N TYR A 19 -20.32 -9.35 1.64
CA TYR A 19 -20.20 -8.41 0.53
C TYR A 19 -18.83 -7.71 0.57
N ALA A 20 -18.51 -7.04 1.68
CA ALA A 20 -17.25 -6.31 1.82
C ALA A 20 -16.01 -7.21 1.70
N TRP A 21 -16.12 -8.50 2.03
CA TRP A 21 -15.05 -9.48 1.90
C TRP A 21 -14.72 -9.83 0.45
N ASN A 22 -15.74 -9.94 -0.41
CA ASN A 22 -15.60 -10.44 -1.77
C ASN A 22 -15.52 -9.33 -2.84
N PHE A 23 -16.00 -8.13 -2.54
CA PHE A 23 -15.98 -7.02 -3.48
C PHE A 23 -14.70 -6.21 -3.37
N HIS A 24 -14.24 -5.71 -4.52
CA HIS A 24 -13.04 -4.90 -4.64
C HIS A 24 -13.39 -3.43 -4.87
N THR A 25 -12.51 -2.58 -4.43
CA THR A 25 -12.64 -1.12 -4.57
C THR A 25 -11.30 -0.50 -4.94
N THR A 26 -11.33 0.79 -5.22
CA THR A 26 -10.14 1.63 -5.37
C THR A 26 -9.93 2.44 -4.11
N VAL A 27 -8.70 2.43 -3.59
CA VAL A 27 -8.27 3.26 -2.47
C VAL A 27 -7.38 4.35 -3.01
N SER A 28 -7.74 5.62 -2.79
CA SER A 28 -6.87 6.75 -3.11
C SER A 28 -6.54 7.53 -1.84
N THR A 29 -5.27 7.87 -1.65
CA THR A 29 -4.77 8.65 -0.51
C THR A 29 -3.75 9.64 -1.02
N GLU A 30 -3.85 10.89 -0.57
CA GLU A 30 -2.93 11.94 -0.98
C GLU A 30 -2.28 12.64 0.23
N ARG A 31 -1.11 13.22 -0.01
CA ARG A 31 -0.40 14.06 0.94
C ARG A 31 0.38 15.16 0.21
N THR A 32 0.34 16.37 0.75
CA THR A 32 1.23 17.45 0.35
C THR A 32 2.41 17.52 1.32
N PHE A 33 3.62 17.62 0.78
CA PHE A 33 4.89 17.71 1.51
C PHE A 33 5.49 19.09 1.29
N ASN A 34 6.05 19.68 2.35
CA ASN A 34 6.82 20.92 2.25
C ASN A 34 8.26 20.61 1.79
N ALA A 35 8.37 20.16 0.54
CA ALA A 35 9.62 19.76 -0.11
C ALA A 35 9.40 19.79 -1.63
N SER A 36 10.49 19.80 -2.41
CA SER A 36 10.42 19.69 -3.86
C SER A 36 9.94 18.31 -4.31
N VAL A 37 9.33 18.24 -5.49
CA VAL A 37 8.94 16.95 -6.07
C VAL A 37 10.15 16.03 -6.29
N ALA A 38 11.33 16.57 -6.58
CA ALA A 38 12.56 15.82 -6.75
C ALA A 38 13.02 15.16 -5.44
N ASP A 39 12.92 15.87 -4.30
CA ASP A 39 13.27 15.30 -3.00
C ASP A 39 12.29 14.18 -2.59
N VAL A 40 11.00 14.41 -2.80
CA VAL A 40 9.97 13.38 -2.52
C VAL A 40 10.16 12.18 -3.43
N TRP A 41 10.44 12.38 -4.71
CA TRP A 41 10.76 11.31 -5.66
C TRP A 41 11.97 10.49 -5.22
N ARG A 42 13.04 11.16 -4.78
CA ARG A 42 14.25 10.49 -4.25
C ARG A 42 13.91 9.63 -3.03
N VAL A 43 13.22 10.20 -2.04
CA VAL A 43 12.82 9.45 -0.82
C VAL A 43 11.89 8.28 -1.16
N TRP A 44 11.05 8.43 -2.18
CA TRP A 44 10.12 7.38 -2.62
C TRP A 44 10.84 6.19 -3.24
N ASN A 45 11.91 6.41 -4.01
CA ASN A 45 12.53 5.40 -4.86
C ASN A 45 13.86 4.86 -4.35
N ASP A 46 14.55 5.60 -3.47
CA ASP A 46 15.81 5.17 -2.88
C ASP A 46 15.59 4.02 -1.90
N ALA A 47 16.36 2.92 -2.08
CA ALA A 47 16.19 1.70 -1.29
C ALA A 47 16.41 1.91 0.21
N ASP A 48 17.35 2.77 0.61
CA ASP A 48 17.62 3.06 2.02
C ASP A 48 16.56 3.97 2.64
N SER A 49 15.94 4.82 1.84
CA SER A 49 14.77 5.60 2.23
C SER A 49 13.53 4.70 2.38
N ILE A 50 13.27 3.79 1.43
CA ILE A 50 12.15 2.84 1.48
C ILE A 50 12.20 2.00 2.76
N LYS A 51 13.37 1.54 3.19
CA LYS A 51 13.55 0.81 4.46
C LYS A 51 13.05 1.59 5.69
N LYS A 52 12.98 2.91 5.60
CA LYS A 52 12.57 3.79 6.71
C LYS A 52 11.08 4.11 6.71
N TRP A 53 10.43 4.12 5.52
CA TRP A 53 9.03 4.52 5.44
C TRP A 53 8.05 3.40 5.03
N TRP A 54 8.49 2.38 4.30
CA TRP A 54 7.60 1.30 3.87
C TRP A 54 7.01 0.53 5.05
N GLY A 55 5.71 0.32 5.02
CA GLY A 55 4.95 -0.33 6.09
C GLY A 55 4.39 0.64 7.13
N PRO A 56 3.23 0.32 7.72
CA PRO A 56 2.60 1.14 8.74
C PRO A 56 3.40 1.19 10.05
N LYS A 57 2.91 1.93 11.04
CA LYS A 57 3.51 1.99 12.38
C LYS A 57 3.56 0.59 13.01
N GLY A 58 4.67 0.25 13.66
CA GLY A 58 4.91 -1.08 14.24
C GLY A 58 5.50 -2.10 13.24
N TYR A 59 5.86 -1.65 12.02
CA TYR A 59 6.53 -2.48 11.03
C TYR A 59 7.88 -1.88 10.64
N ALA A 60 8.89 -2.77 10.50
CA ALA A 60 10.18 -2.47 9.89
C ALA A 60 10.20 -2.99 8.46
N ALA A 61 10.71 -2.20 7.53
CA ALA A 61 10.81 -2.60 6.13
C ALA A 61 12.15 -3.30 5.83
N ILE A 62 12.10 -4.27 4.92
CA ILE A 62 13.26 -4.92 4.29
C ILE A 62 13.13 -4.72 2.79
N VAL A 63 14.16 -4.21 2.15
CA VAL A 63 14.22 -4.03 0.68
C VAL A 63 15.33 -4.92 0.16
N THR A 64 14.96 -5.97 -0.56
CA THR A 64 15.91 -6.93 -1.15
C THR A 64 16.29 -6.53 -2.57
N ARG A 65 15.32 -6.04 -3.33
CA ARG A 65 15.50 -5.57 -4.71
C ARG A 65 14.59 -4.38 -4.95
N ASN A 66 15.09 -3.38 -5.69
CA ASN A 66 14.31 -2.23 -6.14
C ASN A 66 14.92 -1.68 -7.44
N ASP A 67 14.43 -2.15 -8.59
CA ASP A 67 14.88 -1.73 -9.92
C ASP A 67 13.82 -0.80 -10.53
N VAL A 68 13.93 0.50 -10.22
CA VAL A 68 12.93 1.53 -10.55
C VAL A 68 13.10 1.97 -12.01
N ARG A 69 12.60 1.15 -12.93
CA ARG A 69 12.48 1.42 -14.36
C ARG A 69 11.33 0.62 -14.94
N GLU A 70 10.84 1.00 -16.08
CA GLU A 70 9.84 0.22 -16.81
C GLU A 70 10.34 -1.21 -17.05
N GLY A 71 9.51 -2.20 -16.72
CA GLY A 71 9.87 -3.61 -16.73
C GLY A 71 10.74 -4.07 -15.57
N GLY A 72 11.28 -3.18 -14.77
CA GLY A 72 12.02 -3.51 -13.55
C GLY A 72 11.11 -4.05 -12.45
N GLY A 73 11.69 -4.69 -11.44
CA GLY A 73 10.92 -5.31 -10.37
C GLY A 73 11.44 -4.98 -8.98
N PHE A 74 10.62 -5.27 -8.00
CA PHE A 74 10.99 -5.10 -6.60
C PHE A 74 10.63 -6.32 -5.76
N LEU A 75 11.30 -6.45 -4.62
CA LEU A 75 10.99 -7.43 -3.57
C LEU A 75 11.22 -6.75 -2.22
N TRP A 76 10.14 -6.49 -1.51
CA TRP A 76 10.14 -5.83 -0.22
C TRP A 76 9.39 -6.66 0.81
N ALA A 77 9.73 -6.50 2.07
CA ALA A 77 8.97 -7.07 3.16
C ALA A 77 8.69 -6.05 4.25
N MET A 78 7.62 -6.31 5.00
CA MET A 78 7.30 -5.66 6.26
C MET A 78 7.41 -6.70 7.36
N LYS A 79 8.21 -6.42 8.40
CA LYS A 79 8.34 -7.24 9.60
C LYS A 79 7.63 -6.57 10.76
N SER A 80 6.61 -7.23 11.32
CA SER A 80 5.92 -6.73 12.52
C SER A 80 6.81 -6.85 13.76
N GLU A 81 6.46 -6.15 14.84
CA GLU A 81 7.14 -6.27 16.15
C GLU A 81 7.12 -7.70 16.70
N GLN A 82 6.08 -8.49 16.36
CA GLN A 82 5.97 -9.90 16.73
C GLN A 82 6.76 -10.84 15.80
N GLY A 83 7.53 -10.28 14.84
CA GLY A 83 8.36 -11.03 13.91
C GLY A 83 7.64 -11.59 12.68
N ARG A 84 6.34 -11.31 12.49
CA ARG A 84 5.62 -11.75 11.29
C ARG A 84 6.13 -11.00 10.06
N MET A 85 6.40 -11.75 8.99
CA MET A 85 6.86 -11.22 7.72
C MET A 85 5.72 -11.15 6.71
N PHE A 86 5.68 -10.05 5.96
CA PHE A 86 4.77 -9.86 4.82
C PHE A 86 5.62 -9.45 3.62
N TRP A 87 5.86 -10.40 2.74
CA TRP A 87 6.62 -10.18 1.51
C TRP A 87 5.72 -9.71 0.38
N ASN A 88 6.22 -8.75 -0.38
CA ASN A 88 5.59 -8.22 -1.56
C ASN A 88 6.59 -8.16 -2.71
N THR A 89 6.14 -8.57 -3.88
CA THR A 89 6.88 -8.43 -5.14
C THR A 89 6.02 -7.67 -6.14
N GLY A 90 6.64 -7.12 -7.16
CA GLY A 90 5.91 -6.43 -8.21
C GLY A 90 6.79 -6.01 -9.37
N THR A 91 6.15 -5.42 -10.38
CA THR A 91 6.80 -4.93 -11.59
C THR A 91 6.37 -3.49 -11.85
N TYR A 92 7.32 -2.64 -12.15
CA TYR A 92 7.07 -1.28 -12.63
C TYR A 92 6.60 -1.32 -14.08
N LYS A 93 5.38 -0.84 -14.35
CA LYS A 93 4.77 -0.82 -15.68
C LYS A 93 5.02 0.50 -16.41
N GLU A 94 5.12 1.58 -15.66
CA GLU A 94 5.41 2.93 -16.16
C GLU A 94 6.23 3.66 -15.09
N VAL A 95 7.29 4.36 -15.52
CA VAL A 95 8.10 5.20 -14.64
C VAL A 95 8.42 6.49 -15.38
N VAL A 96 7.79 7.59 -14.96
CA VAL A 96 8.04 8.94 -15.47
C VAL A 96 8.61 9.76 -14.31
N ALA A 97 9.89 10.09 -14.40
CA ALA A 97 10.61 10.75 -13.31
C ALA A 97 9.91 12.01 -12.80
N ASN A 98 9.77 12.13 -11.49
CA ASN A 98 9.10 13.23 -10.78
C ASN A 98 7.59 13.42 -11.12
N GLN A 99 6.98 12.46 -11.82
CA GLN A 99 5.60 12.59 -12.26
C GLN A 99 4.73 11.39 -11.92
N LYS A 100 5.18 10.15 -12.27
CA LYS A 100 4.30 8.99 -12.18
C LYS A 100 5.06 7.67 -12.07
N ILE A 101 4.52 6.78 -11.26
CA ILE A 101 4.87 5.37 -11.22
C ILE A 101 3.58 4.56 -11.32
N VAL A 102 3.54 3.58 -12.24
CA VAL A 102 2.51 2.53 -12.26
C VAL A 102 3.21 1.21 -12.02
N SER A 103 2.72 0.45 -11.06
CA SER A 103 3.26 -0.88 -10.74
C SER A 103 2.14 -1.86 -10.42
N THR A 104 2.44 -3.14 -10.53
CA THR A 104 1.66 -4.19 -9.86
C THR A 104 2.35 -4.54 -8.55
N ILE A 105 1.56 -4.94 -7.55
CA ILE A 105 2.05 -5.47 -6.28
C ILE A 105 1.30 -6.75 -5.94
N SER A 106 2.01 -7.80 -5.57
CA SER A 106 1.49 -9.11 -5.20
C SER A 106 2.08 -9.55 -3.87
N PHE A 107 1.36 -10.36 -3.12
CA PHE A 107 1.97 -11.10 -2.01
C PHE A 107 2.94 -12.13 -2.55
N SER A 108 4.04 -12.34 -1.84
CA SER A 108 5.06 -13.30 -2.24
C SER A 108 5.69 -14.02 -1.05
N ASP A 109 6.49 -15.02 -1.35
CA ASP A 109 7.47 -15.55 -0.41
C ASP A 109 8.76 -14.69 -0.42
N GLU A 110 9.73 -15.06 0.38
CA GLU A 110 11.03 -14.39 0.51
C GLU A 110 11.89 -14.41 -0.76
N ASN A 111 11.59 -15.32 -1.71
CA ASN A 111 12.27 -15.45 -2.99
C ASN A 111 11.56 -14.68 -4.11
N GLY A 112 10.41 -14.05 -3.80
CA GLY A 112 9.61 -13.30 -4.76
C GLY A 112 8.64 -14.16 -5.57
N LYS A 113 8.42 -15.42 -5.19
CA LYS A 113 7.37 -16.25 -5.79
C LYS A 113 6.01 -15.79 -5.28
N ILE A 114 5.13 -15.42 -6.19
CA ILE A 114 3.77 -14.97 -5.86
C ILE A 114 3.02 -16.07 -5.10
N ILE A 115 2.37 -15.70 -4.02
CA ILE A 115 1.46 -16.53 -3.23
C ILE A 115 0.07 -15.90 -3.20
N PRO A 116 -1.01 -16.70 -3.17
CA PRO A 116 -2.36 -16.14 -3.08
C PRO A 116 -2.60 -15.43 -1.75
N GLY A 117 -3.41 -14.37 -1.78
CA GLY A 117 -3.75 -13.60 -0.58
C GLY A 117 -4.40 -14.44 0.53
N SER A 118 -5.01 -15.57 0.19
CA SER A 118 -5.56 -16.53 1.18
C SER A 118 -4.51 -17.19 2.07
N GLN A 119 -3.24 -17.16 1.68
CA GLN A 119 -2.11 -17.66 2.48
C GLN A 119 -1.52 -16.58 3.38
N VAL A 120 -1.96 -15.33 3.22
CA VAL A 120 -1.52 -14.19 4.01
C VAL A 120 -2.65 -13.82 4.97
N SER A 121 -2.35 -13.65 6.25
CA SER A 121 -3.36 -13.31 7.27
C SER A 121 -3.78 -11.83 7.17
N VAL A 122 -4.45 -11.48 6.07
CA VAL A 122 -5.01 -10.15 5.78
C VAL A 122 -6.49 -10.28 5.45
N PRO A 123 -7.34 -9.32 5.83
CA PRO A 123 -8.78 -9.43 5.61
C PRO A 123 -9.13 -9.27 4.12
N GLY A 124 -10.12 -10.03 3.66
CA GLY A 124 -10.69 -9.93 2.33
C GLY A 124 -10.11 -10.93 1.32
N ARG A 125 -10.81 -11.02 0.19
CA ARG A 125 -10.38 -11.83 -0.95
C ARG A 125 -9.50 -10.99 -1.86
N TRP A 126 -8.18 -11.11 -1.71
CA TRP A 126 -7.21 -10.36 -2.50
C TRP A 126 -7.06 -10.97 -3.89
N PRO A 127 -6.94 -10.14 -4.95
CA PRO A 127 -6.54 -10.59 -6.27
C PRO A 127 -5.06 -11.05 -6.25
N ASP A 128 -4.63 -11.69 -7.33
CA ASP A 128 -3.23 -12.12 -7.46
C ASP A 128 -2.28 -10.93 -7.52
N ASP A 129 -2.73 -9.81 -8.09
CA ASP A 129 -2.03 -8.53 -8.04
C ASP A 129 -2.99 -7.35 -7.83
N VAL A 130 -2.45 -6.27 -7.29
CA VAL A 130 -3.08 -4.97 -7.13
C VAL A 130 -2.32 -3.98 -8.01
N THR A 131 -3.02 -3.15 -8.77
CA THR A 131 -2.39 -2.05 -9.49
C THR A 131 -2.22 -0.86 -8.55
N VAL A 132 -0.98 -0.35 -8.48
CA VAL A 132 -0.62 0.83 -7.69
C VAL A 132 -0.18 1.93 -8.64
N ILE A 133 -0.86 3.07 -8.57
CA ILE A 133 -0.54 4.29 -9.32
C ILE A 133 -0.09 5.34 -8.32
N VAL A 134 1.10 5.87 -8.51
CA VAL A 134 1.65 6.96 -7.70
C VAL A 134 1.87 8.15 -8.61
N GLU A 135 1.21 9.26 -8.30
CA GLU A 135 1.32 10.50 -9.06
C GLU A 135 1.99 11.57 -8.20
N PHE A 136 2.91 12.29 -8.81
CA PHE A 136 3.68 13.36 -8.19
C PHE A 136 3.40 14.66 -8.94
N SER A 137 3.16 15.73 -8.20
CA SER A 137 3.01 17.07 -8.76
C SER A 137 3.64 18.09 -7.81
N GLU A 138 3.96 19.28 -8.31
CA GLU A 138 4.49 20.36 -7.51
C GLU A 138 3.69 21.63 -7.75
N SER A 139 3.39 22.36 -6.69
CA SER A 139 2.80 23.69 -6.75
C SER A 139 3.34 24.54 -5.59
N ALA A 140 3.77 25.75 -5.90
CA ALA A 140 4.31 26.70 -4.91
C ALA A 140 5.44 26.11 -4.03
N GLY A 141 6.31 25.28 -4.59
CA GLY A 141 7.44 24.65 -3.89
C GLY A 141 7.03 23.50 -2.95
N GLN A 142 5.81 23.03 -3.07
CA GLN A 142 5.30 21.90 -2.30
C GLN A 142 4.96 20.75 -3.24
N ALA A 143 5.47 19.56 -2.93
CA ALA A 143 5.14 18.34 -3.67
C ALA A 143 3.84 17.73 -3.15
N ARG A 144 2.95 17.32 -4.05
CA ARG A 144 1.78 16.50 -3.76
C ARG A 144 2.02 15.10 -4.31
N VAL A 145 1.74 14.10 -3.50
CA VAL A 145 1.75 12.69 -3.89
C VAL A 145 0.35 12.12 -3.71
N THR A 146 -0.15 11.48 -4.76
CA THR A 146 -1.40 10.70 -4.73
C THR A 146 -1.05 9.25 -4.99
N VAL A 147 -1.46 8.36 -4.09
CA VAL A 147 -1.36 6.91 -4.25
C VAL A 147 -2.76 6.36 -4.49
N THR A 148 -2.94 5.66 -5.59
CA THR A 148 -4.17 4.98 -5.95
C THR A 148 -3.92 3.49 -6.11
N GLU A 149 -4.62 2.68 -5.33
CA GLU A 149 -4.55 1.22 -5.36
C GLU A 149 -5.88 0.67 -5.89
N VAL A 150 -5.82 -0.11 -6.97
CA VAL A 150 -6.98 -0.68 -7.64
C VAL A 150 -7.03 -2.19 -7.37
N GLY A 151 -8.17 -2.68 -6.94
CA GLY A 151 -8.37 -4.11 -6.65
C GLY A 151 -8.32 -4.45 -5.15
N ILE A 152 -8.39 -3.46 -4.27
CA ILE A 152 -8.38 -3.67 -2.82
C ILE A 152 -9.72 -4.27 -2.36
N PRO A 153 -9.73 -5.36 -1.56
CA PRO A 153 -10.96 -5.85 -0.94
C PRO A 153 -11.62 -4.75 -0.11
N LEU A 154 -12.92 -4.56 -0.29
CA LEU A 154 -13.65 -3.47 0.37
C LEU A 154 -13.50 -3.50 1.89
N ILE A 155 -13.44 -4.70 2.50
CA ILE A 155 -13.22 -4.85 3.95
C ILE A 155 -11.82 -4.35 4.39
N ALA A 156 -10.82 -4.33 3.50
CA ALA A 156 -9.47 -3.85 3.79
C ALA A 156 -9.32 -2.33 3.60
N TYR A 157 -10.31 -1.66 2.99
CA TYR A 157 -10.26 -0.22 2.68
C TYR A 157 -9.80 0.66 3.86
N PRO A 158 -10.37 0.55 5.08
CA PRO A 158 -9.94 1.40 6.20
C PRO A 158 -8.48 1.15 6.59
N LEU A 159 -8.00 -0.10 6.52
CA LEU A 159 -6.63 -0.47 6.86
C LEU A 159 -5.65 0.15 5.87
N MET A 160 -5.98 0.14 4.56
CA MET A 160 -5.15 0.75 3.53
C MET A 160 -5.03 2.26 3.73
N LYS A 161 -6.15 2.94 4.02
CA LYS A 161 -6.17 4.39 4.31
C LYS A 161 -5.28 4.74 5.51
N ILE A 162 -5.40 4.00 6.61
CA ILE A 162 -4.59 4.19 7.82
C ILE A 162 -3.12 3.89 7.53
N GLY A 163 -2.84 2.79 6.83
CA GLY A 163 -1.49 2.37 6.47
C GLY A 163 -0.77 3.45 5.64
N TRP A 164 -1.40 3.97 4.61
CA TRP A 164 -0.83 5.03 3.78
C TRP A 164 -0.64 6.34 4.55
N ALA A 165 -1.60 6.74 5.39
CA ALA A 165 -1.43 7.93 6.23
C ALA A 165 -0.18 7.83 7.11
N GLN A 166 0.05 6.69 7.74
CA GLN A 166 1.23 6.44 8.59
C GLN A 166 2.54 6.38 7.79
N GLN A 167 2.52 5.84 6.58
CA GLN A 167 3.69 5.84 5.69
C GLN A 167 4.03 7.26 5.23
N PHE A 168 3.04 8.06 4.88
CA PHE A 168 3.24 9.48 4.57
C PHE A 168 3.82 10.27 5.75
N ASP A 169 3.42 9.97 6.99
CA ASP A 169 4.02 10.59 8.18
C ASP A 169 5.52 10.27 8.29
N LYS A 170 5.92 9.03 7.99
CA LYS A 170 7.34 8.63 7.95
C LYS A 170 8.11 9.34 6.84
N ILE A 171 7.54 9.45 5.64
CA ILE A 171 8.14 10.21 4.52
C ILE A 171 8.32 11.67 4.91
N GLN A 172 7.32 12.29 5.55
CA GLN A 172 7.41 13.67 6.03
C GLN A 172 8.58 13.87 7.01
N MET A 173 8.79 12.93 7.94
CA MET A 173 9.93 12.98 8.87
C MET A 173 11.26 12.87 8.14
N LEU A 174 11.39 12.02 7.13
CA LEU A 174 12.63 11.88 6.34
C LEU A 174 12.97 13.14 5.55
N LEU A 175 11.95 13.83 5.03
CA LEU A 175 12.14 15.09 4.29
C LEU A 175 12.55 16.26 5.19
N GLN A 176 12.32 16.19 6.51
CA GLN A 176 12.71 17.23 7.47
C GLN A 176 14.14 17.03 8.01
N THR A 177 14.71 15.83 7.85
CA THR A 177 16.04 15.47 8.39
C THR A 177 17.16 15.50 7.34
N ASN A 178 16.85 15.81 6.11
CA ASN A 178 17.78 16.04 5.00
C ASN A 178 17.74 17.51 4.64
#